data_91024d442ff47b49b45551ad100d2f40
#
_entry.id   91024d442ff47b49b45551ad100d2f40
#
_cell.length_a   1.000
_cell.length_b   1.000
_cell.length_c   1.000
_cell.angle_alpha   90.00
_cell.angle_beta   90.00
_cell.angle_gamma   90.00
#
_symmetry.space_group_name_H-M   'P 1'
#
loop_
_entity.id
_entity.type
_entity.pdbx_description
1 polymer ?
#
loop_
_entity_poly.entity_id
_entity_poly.type
_entity_poly.pdbx_seq_one_letter_code
_entity_poly.pdbx_strand_id
1 'polypeptide(L)'
;MCIRDSERTGTKGEVSHTQDLGFYRVKYPVQGKPLVSVIIPNKDEKETLQTCLEMLEKNTVYQNFEIIIVENNSTTDEIFRYYKELSGNRKIHLLRWGKEFNYSAINNFAAAHAKGEYLLFLNNDVKSINPDWLEEMLGVCQRPEVGGVGAKLIYPDNTIQHAGCVIGMGGIAGHMFVDMPADRTGYLHKASLLQDMSAVTAACLLMKKEVFEQAGGFTEELAV
;
A
#
# COMPACT_ATOMS: atom_id res chain seq x y z
N MET A 1 19.50 9.09 -17.14
CA MET A 1 18.86 9.40 -15.86
C MET A 1 19.20 8.33 -14.80
N CYS A 2 18.99 7.05 -15.05
CA CYS A 2 19.17 5.99 -14.05
C CYS A 2 20.60 5.74 -13.56
N ILE A 3 21.64 5.87 -14.42
CA ILE A 3 23.05 5.74 -14.00
C ILE A 3 23.41 6.87 -13.03
N ARG A 4 23.04 8.11 -13.36
CA ARG A 4 23.27 9.27 -12.48
C ARG A 4 22.48 9.19 -11.17
N ASP A 5 21.27 8.60 -11.21
CA ASP A 5 20.46 8.42 -10.00
C ASP A 5 21.06 7.36 -9.08
N SER A 6 21.54 6.25 -9.64
CA SER A 6 22.30 5.23 -8.88
C SER A 6 23.60 5.76 -8.27
N GLU A 7 24.31 6.61 -9.01
CA GLU A 7 25.52 7.28 -8.49
C GLU A 7 25.19 8.27 -7.38
N ARG A 8 24.10 9.04 -7.52
CA ARG A 8 23.68 10.05 -6.55
C ARG A 8 23.12 9.45 -5.26
N THR A 9 22.36 8.36 -5.36
CA THR A 9 21.65 7.75 -4.22
C THR A 9 22.43 6.56 -3.62
N GLY A 10 23.46 6.06 -4.31
CA GLY A 10 24.16 4.83 -3.94
C GLY A 10 23.30 3.56 -4.10
N THR A 11 22.07 3.68 -4.63
CA THR A 11 21.13 2.57 -4.79
C THR A 11 21.14 2.09 -6.24
N LYS A 12 21.50 0.83 -6.44
CA LYS A 12 21.60 0.22 -7.77
C LYS A 12 20.22 -0.25 -8.22
N GLY A 13 19.66 0.42 -9.24
CA GLY A 13 18.39 0.00 -9.88
C GLY A 13 18.65 -0.82 -11.15
N GLU A 14 17.76 -1.75 -11.44
CA GLU A 14 17.68 -2.46 -12.71
C GLU A 14 16.85 -1.64 -13.71
N VAL A 15 17.41 -1.38 -14.87
CA VAL A 15 16.78 -0.55 -15.90
C VAL A 15 16.33 -1.41 -17.07
N SER A 16 15.07 -1.30 -17.45
CA SER A 16 14.52 -1.94 -18.64
C SER A 16 13.87 -0.90 -19.56
N HIS A 17 13.87 -1.21 -20.86
CA HIS A 17 13.15 -0.40 -21.84
C HIS A 17 11.63 -0.60 -21.68
N THR A 18 10.88 0.48 -21.90
CA THR A 18 9.45 0.38 -22.18
C THR A 18 9.22 0.10 -23.68
N GLN A 19 7.96 0.00 -24.08
CA GLN A 19 7.62 -0.09 -25.52
C GLN A 19 7.89 1.23 -26.27
N ASP A 20 7.93 2.34 -25.56
CA ASP A 20 8.12 3.67 -26.14
C ASP A 20 9.57 4.13 -25.99
N LEU A 21 10.14 4.66 -27.07
CA LEU A 21 11.52 5.13 -27.10
C LEU A 21 11.74 6.31 -26.13
N GLY A 22 12.83 6.21 -25.36
CA GLY A 22 13.22 7.25 -24.41
C GLY A 22 12.61 7.13 -23.03
N PHE A 23 11.74 6.12 -22.80
CA PHE A 23 11.16 5.83 -21.50
C PHE A 23 11.68 4.51 -20.94
N TYR A 24 12.00 4.49 -19.64
CA TYR A 24 12.62 3.35 -18.97
C TYR A 24 11.90 3.05 -17.67
N ARG A 25 11.69 1.77 -17.38
CA ARG A 25 11.27 1.29 -16.07
C ARG A 25 12.52 1.04 -15.22
N VAL A 26 12.48 1.47 -13.98
CA VAL A 26 13.54 1.21 -12.99
C VAL A 26 12.95 0.36 -11.88
N LYS A 27 13.55 -0.80 -11.62
CA LYS A 27 13.22 -1.68 -10.49
C LYS A 27 14.38 -1.62 -9.50
N TYR A 28 14.06 -1.43 -8.22
CA TYR A 28 15.05 -1.44 -7.14
C TYR A 28 14.94 -2.77 -6.41
N PRO A 29 16.02 -3.58 -6.39
CA PRO A 29 16.00 -4.84 -5.67
C PRO A 29 15.92 -4.61 -4.15
N VAL A 30 15.10 -5.42 -3.48
CA VAL A 30 14.96 -5.35 -2.03
C VAL A 30 16.27 -5.72 -1.35
N GLN A 31 16.72 -4.89 -0.42
CA GLN A 31 17.91 -5.14 0.40
C GLN A 31 17.48 -5.87 1.68
N GLY A 32 18.11 -7.01 1.95
CA GLY A 32 17.78 -7.82 3.11
C GLY A 32 16.42 -8.51 3.02
N LYS A 33 15.81 -8.73 4.17
CA LYS A 33 14.45 -9.30 4.29
C LYS A 33 13.70 -8.59 5.42
N PRO A 34 13.43 -7.27 5.31
CA PRO A 34 12.75 -6.54 6.37
C PRO A 34 11.33 -7.08 6.58
N LEU A 35 10.86 -7.09 7.83
CA LEU A 35 9.49 -7.47 8.13
C LEU A 35 8.53 -6.33 7.73
N VAL A 36 7.45 -6.69 7.04
CA VAL A 36 6.35 -5.77 6.70
C VAL A 36 5.14 -6.10 7.56
N SER A 37 4.58 -5.11 8.25
CA SER A 37 3.29 -5.24 8.93
C SER A 37 2.19 -4.72 8.00
N VAL A 38 1.35 -5.63 7.50
CA VAL A 38 0.19 -5.32 6.67
C VAL A 38 -0.98 -5.02 7.58
N ILE A 39 -1.48 -3.78 7.57
CA ILE A 39 -2.55 -3.28 8.42
C ILE A 39 -3.84 -3.21 7.60
N ILE A 40 -4.87 -3.93 8.05
CA ILE A 40 -6.15 -4.05 7.35
C ILE A 40 -7.30 -3.74 8.31
N PRO A 41 -7.86 -2.52 8.29
CA PRO A 41 -9.13 -2.24 8.96
C PRO A 41 -10.27 -3.04 8.33
N ASN A 42 -11.15 -3.62 9.17
CA ASN A 42 -12.30 -4.37 8.68
C ASN A 42 -13.53 -4.19 9.57
N LYS A 43 -14.70 -4.15 8.93
CA LYS A 43 -16.00 -4.19 9.58
C LYS A 43 -16.96 -5.03 8.76
N ASP A 44 -17.49 -6.11 9.34
CA ASP A 44 -18.47 -7.04 8.76
C ASP A 44 -18.07 -7.76 7.45
N GLU A 45 -17.42 -7.13 6.52
CA GLU A 45 -17.07 -7.55 5.15
C GLU A 45 -16.23 -8.84 5.08
N LYS A 46 -16.81 -9.98 5.45
CA LYS A 46 -16.11 -11.27 5.52
C LYS A 46 -15.57 -11.74 4.18
N GLU A 47 -16.39 -11.72 3.12
CA GLU A 47 -15.98 -12.22 1.81
C GLU A 47 -14.90 -11.35 1.17
N THR A 48 -15.02 -10.04 1.34
CA THR A 48 -14.04 -9.05 0.88
C THR A 48 -12.71 -9.27 1.57
N LEU A 49 -12.72 -9.36 2.91
CA LEU A 49 -11.51 -9.63 3.70
C LEU A 49 -10.89 -10.98 3.34
N GLN A 50 -11.70 -12.04 3.22
CA GLN A 50 -11.21 -13.36 2.84
C GLN A 50 -10.49 -13.32 1.50
N THR A 51 -11.06 -12.67 0.51
CA THR A 51 -10.46 -12.52 -0.82
C THR A 51 -9.13 -11.76 -0.75
N CYS A 52 -9.06 -10.69 0.05
CA CYS A 52 -7.84 -9.92 0.25
C CYS A 52 -6.74 -10.78 0.91
N LEU A 53 -7.06 -11.54 1.96
CA LEU A 53 -6.10 -12.39 2.66
C LEU A 53 -5.60 -13.54 1.78
N GLU A 54 -6.49 -14.21 1.06
CA GLU A 54 -6.11 -15.28 0.13
C GLU A 54 -5.16 -14.78 -0.94
N MET A 55 -5.35 -13.55 -1.38
CA MET A 55 -4.49 -12.92 -2.34
C MET A 55 -3.12 -12.57 -1.78
N LEU A 56 -3.05 -12.04 -0.55
CA LEU A 56 -1.78 -11.80 0.13
C LEU A 56 -0.96 -13.09 0.26
N GLU A 57 -1.61 -14.21 0.56
CA GLU A 57 -0.94 -15.50 0.71
C GLU A 57 -0.53 -16.12 -0.63
N LYS A 58 -1.39 -16.07 -1.64
CA LYS A 58 -1.21 -16.82 -2.91
C LYS A 58 -0.52 -16.01 -4.00
N ASN A 59 -0.70 -14.69 -4.02
CA ASN A 59 -0.22 -13.80 -5.09
C ASN A 59 0.77 -12.73 -4.60
N THR A 60 1.59 -13.06 -3.60
CA THR A 60 2.66 -12.20 -3.12
C THR A 60 3.93 -13.03 -2.97
N VAL A 61 4.95 -12.71 -3.75
CA VAL A 61 6.24 -13.44 -3.71
C VAL A 61 7.00 -13.12 -2.42
N TYR A 62 6.94 -11.88 -1.96
CA TYR A 62 7.56 -11.49 -0.70
C TYR A 62 6.81 -12.06 0.49
N GLN A 63 7.46 -12.97 1.26
CA GLN A 63 6.80 -13.74 2.29
C GLN A 63 7.09 -13.28 3.73
N ASN A 64 8.02 -12.31 3.92
CA ASN A 64 8.36 -11.83 5.25
C ASN A 64 7.44 -10.69 5.69
N PHE A 65 6.18 -11.02 5.93
CA PHE A 65 5.17 -10.09 6.45
C PHE A 65 4.32 -10.74 7.55
N GLU A 66 3.79 -9.89 8.43
CA GLU A 66 2.67 -10.19 9.33
C GLU A 66 1.44 -9.40 8.87
N ILE A 67 0.26 -9.86 9.27
CA ILE A 67 -1.02 -9.21 8.97
C ILE A 67 -1.68 -8.80 10.28
N ILE A 68 -2.05 -7.55 10.38
CA ILE A 68 -2.78 -6.99 11.52
C ILE A 68 -4.16 -6.59 11.03
N ILE A 69 -5.16 -7.39 11.37
CA ILE A 69 -6.56 -7.07 11.09
C ILE A 69 -7.09 -6.25 12.26
N VAL A 70 -7.67 -5.09 11.96
CA VAL A 70 -8.33 -4.26 12.98
C VAL A 70 -9.84 -4.38 12.84
N GLU A 71 -10.45 -5.16 13.71
CA GLU A 71 -11.91 -5.30 13.79
C GLU A 71 -12.52 -4.02 14.38
N ASN A 72 -13.45 -3.40 13.65
CA ASN A 72 -14.10 -2.17 14.04
C ASN A 72 -15.62 -2.32 14.16
N ASN A 73 -16.08 -2.75 15.34
CA ASN A 73 -17.49 -2.82 15.71
C ASN A 73 -18.35 -3.59 14.68
N SER A 74 -17.86 -4.74 14.26
CA SER A 74 -18.63 -5.67 13.42
C SER A 74 -19.85 -6.21 14.17
N THR A 75 -20.91 -6.58 13.45
CA THR A 75 -22.19 -7.00 14.00
C THR A 75 -22.63 -8.38 13.55
N THR A 76 -22.04 -8.93 12.48
CA THR A 76 -22.44 -10.21 11.90
C THR A 76 -21.73 -11.40 12.56
N ASP A 77 -22.48 -12.46 12.87
CA ASP A 77 -21.90 -13.70 13.40
C ASP A 77 -20.90 -14.36 12.44
N GLU A 78 -21.08 -14.10 11.14
CA GLU A 78 -20.24 -14.67 10.10
C GLU A 78 -18.80 -14.18 10.19
N ILE A 79 -18.59 -12.88 10.37
CA ILE A 79 -17.25 -12.32 10.48
C ILE A 79 -16.55 -12.80 11.76
N PHE A 80 -17.28 -12.92 12.87
CA PHE A 80 -16.70 -13.43 14.13
C PHE A 80 -16.30 -14.89 14.05
N ARG A 81 -17.07 -15.72 13.34
CA ARG A 81 -16.67 -17.10 13.05
C ARG A 81 -15.38 -17.14 12.21
N TYR A 82 -15.31 -16.30 11.18
CA TYR A 82 -14.14 -16.20 10.33
C TYR A 82 -12.89 -15.73 11.11
N TYR A 83 -13.01 -14.72 11.97
CA TYR A 83 -11.90 -14.31 12.85
C TYR A 83 -11.40 -15.45 13.74
N LYS A 84 -12.31 -16.30 14.22
CA LYS A 84 -11.94 -17.48 15.01
C LYS A 84 -11.17 -18.50 14.18
N GLU A 85 -11.54 -18.72 12.93
CA GLU A 85 -10.81 -19.58 11.99
C GLU A 85 -9.40 -19.05 11.74
N LEU A 86 -9.25 -17.72 11.56
CA LEU A 86 -7.97 -17.07 11.34
C LEU A 86 -7.02 -17.14 12.55
N SER A 87 -7.53 -17.36 13.76
CA SER A 87 -6.73 -17.36 15.00
C SER A 87 -5.64 -18.45 15.06
N GLY A 88 -5.73 -19.47 14.20
CA GLY A 88 -4.70 -20.50 14.05
C GLY A 88 -3.51 -20.08 13.18
N ASN A 89 -3.62 -19.00 12.43
CA ASN A 89 -2.55 -18.53 11.55
C ASN A 89 -1.59 -17.60 12.31
N ARG A 90 -0.35 -18.03 12.49
CA ARG A 90 0.67 -17.28 13.26
C ARG A 90 1.08 -15.93 12.64
N LYS A 91 0.79 -15.74 11.34
CA LYS A 91 1.07 -14.47 10.65
C LYS A 91 -0.04 -13.43 10.88
N ILE A 92 -1.24 -13.84 11.37
CA ILE A 92 -2.41 -12.97 11.49
C ILE A 92 -2.61 -12.59 12.95
N HIS A 93 -2.69 -11.30 13.21
CA HIS A 93 -2.98 -10.71 14.51
C HIS A 93 -4.29 -9.93 14.43
N LEU A 94 -5.27 -10.32 15.22
CA LEU A 94 -6.55 -9.62 15.31
C LEU A 94 -6.51 -8.61 16.45
N LEU A 95 -6.69 -7.34 16.15
CA LEU A 95 -6.86 -6.26 17.11
C LEU A 95 -8.32 -5.81 17.10
N ARG A 96 -8.81 -5.31 18.22
CA ARG A 96 -10.17 -4.79 18.35
C ARG A 96 -10.18 -3.30 18.62
N TRP A 97 -10.84 -2.55 17.75
CA TRP A 97 -11.11 -1.12 17.90
C TRP A 97 -12.57 -0.91 18.30
N GLY A 98 -12.81 -0.70 19.59
CA GLY A 98 -14.16 -0.57 20.14
C GLY A 98 -14.73 0.86 20.16
N LYS A 99 -14.06 1.82 19.50
CA LYS A 99 -14.51 3.20 19.38
C LYS A 99 -15.23 3.45 18.06
N GLU A 100 -15.75 4.67 17.87
CA GLU A 100 -16.29 5.10 16.59
C GLU A 100 -15.27 4.98 15.46
N PHE A 101 -15.76 4.84 14.25
CA PHE A 101 -14.90 4.76 13.07
C PHE A 101 -14.12 6.07 12.88
N ASN A 102 -12.82 5.94 12.82
CA ASN A 102 -11.89 6.98 12.39
C ASN A 102 -10.71 6.29 11.72
N TYR A 103 -10.59 6.44 10.41
CA TYR A 103 -9.58 5.75 9.63
C TYR A 103 -8.16 6.00 10.16
N SER A 104 -7.84 7.25 10.47
CA SER A 104 -6.53 7.65 11.00
C SER A 104 -6.25 6.97 12.34
N ALA A 105 -7.19 7.06 13.28
CA ALA A 105 -7.04 6.50 14.63
C ALA A 105 -6.91 4.97 14.62
N ILE A 106 -7.68 4.28 13.78
CA ILE A 106 -7.62 2.81 13.62
C ILE A 106 -6.23 2.39 13.12
N ASN A 107 -5.72 3.08 12.10
CA ASN A 107 -4.41 2.76 11.54
C ASN A 107 -3.26 3.14 12.47
N ASN A 108 -3.34 4.27 13.19
CA ASN A 108 -2.37 4.65 14.22
C ASN A 108 -2.32 3.61 15.34
N PHE A 109 -3.49 3.16 15.81
CA PHE A 109 -3.61 2.12 16.81
C PHE A 109 -2.94 0.82 16.35
N ALA A 110 -3.19 0.39 15.12
CA ALA A 110 -2.56 -0.82 14.56
C ALA A 110 -1.04 -0.66 14.39
N ALA A 111 -0.58 0.49 13.91
CA ALA A 111 0.83 0.78 13.72
C ALA A 111 1.63 0.68 15.03
N ALA A 112 1.03 1.07 16.16
CA ALA A 112 1.64 0.92 17.49
C ALA A 112 1.84 -0.55 17.91
N HIS A 113 1.08 -1.50 17.34
CA HIS A 113 1.21 -2.93 17.60
C HIS A 113 2.06 -3.66 16.55
N ALA A 114 2.41 -2.99 15.46
CA ALA A 114 3.18 -3.55 14.37
C ALA A 114 4.63 -3.84 14.79
N LYS A 115 5.15 -5.01 14.36
CA LYS A 115 6.54 -5.44 14.61
C LYS A 115 7.47 -5.18 13.43
N GLY A 116 6.88 -4.92 12.24
CA GLY A 116 7.62 -4.72 11.01
C GLY A 116 8.38 -3.40 10.99
N GLU A 117 9.48 -3.38 10.26
CA GLU A 117 10.24 -2.17 9.92
C GLU A 117 9.49 -1.29 8.92
N TYR A 118 8.56 -1.90 8.19
CA TYR A 118 7.69 -1.25 7.21
C TYR A 118 6.23 -1.49 7.57
N LEU A 119 5.41 -0.45 7.40
CA LEU A 119 3.97 -0.48 7.55
C LEU A 119 3.32 -0.42 6.17
N LEU A 120 2.47 -1.38 5.87
CA LEU A 120 1.63 -1.37 4.68
C LEU A 120 0.18 -1.16 5.12
N PHE A 121 -0.35 0.03 4.90
CA PHE A 121 -1.77 0.32 5.06
C PHE A 121 -2.50 -0.21 3.84
N LEU A 122 -3.45 -1.11 4.03
CA LEU A 122 -4.14 -1.80 2.96
C LEU A 122 -5.63 -1.87 3.26
N ASN A 123 -6.47 -1.40 2.36
CA ASN A 123 -7.90 -1.61 2.46
C ASN A 123 -8.24 -3.09 2.24
N ASN A 124 -9.31 -3.56 2.89
CA ASN A 124 -9.76 -4.95 2.80
C ASN A 124 -10.29 -5.37 1.43
N ASP A 125 -10.58 -4.43 0.53
CA ASP A 125 -11.09 -4.64 -0.83
C ASP A 125 -10.02 -4.60 -1.93
N VAL A 126 -8.76 -4.40 -1.56
CA VAL A 126 -7.64 -4.36 -2.52
C VAL A 126 -7.19 -5.78 -2.89
N LYS A 127 -6.93 -5.97 -4.20
CA LYS A 127 -6.39 -7.22 -4.76
C LYS A 127 -5.13 -6.92 -5.58
N SER A 128 -4.03 -7.64 -5.36
CA SER A 128 -2.83 -7.47 -6.17
C SER A 128 -3.00 -8.13 -7.55
N ILE A 129 -2.53 -7.49 -8.59
CA ILE A 129 -2.61 -7.99 -9.96
C ILE A 129 -1.35 -8.81 -10.28
N ASN A 130 -0.19 -8.33 -9.90
CA ASN A 130 1.09 -8.97 -10.14
C ASN A 130 1.74 -9.47 -8.84
N PRO A 131 2.43 -10.63 -8.85
CA PRO A 131 2.91 -11.26 -7.62
C PRO A 131 4.10 -10.56 -6.96
N ASP A 132 4.85 -9.74 -7.68
CA ASP A 132 6.04 -9.01 -7.19
C ASP A 132 5.74 -7.58 -6.69
N TRP A 133 4.45 -7.23 -6.55
CA TRP A 133 4.00 -5.88 -6.19
C TRP A 133 4.61 -5.36 -4.88
N LEU A 134 4.66 -6.20 -3.83
CA LEU A 134 5.20 -5.79 -2.52
C LEU A 134 6.71 -5.62 -2.57
N GLU A 135 7.43 -6.45 -3.33
CA GLU A 135 8.87 -6.29 -3.54
C GLU A 135 9.19 -5.00 -4.30
N GLU A 136 8.39 -4.66 -5.31
CA GLU A 136 8.56 -3.40 -6.03
C GLU A 136 8.33 -2.18 -5.14
N MET A 137 7.28 -2.20 -4.31
CA MET A 137 7.03 -1.13 -3.35
C MET A 137 8.16 -1.04 -2.32
N LEU A 138 8.63 -2.18 -1.77
CA LEU A 138 9.74 -2.23 -0.81
C LEU A 138 11.04 -1.69 -1.39
N GLY A 139 11.42 -2.13 -2.58
CA GLY A 139 12.65 -1.69 -3.22
C GLY A 139 12.70 -0.17 -3.40
N VAL A 140 11.57 0.45 -3.73
CA VAL A 140 11.44 1.92 -3.80
C VAL A 140 11.45 2.55 -2.42
N CYS A 141 10.69 1.98 -1.46
CA CYS A 141 10.54 2.53 -0.12
C CYS A 141 11.83 2.48 0.70
N GLN A 142 12.76 1.56 0.41
CA GLN A 142 14.05 1.47 1.07
C GLN A 142 15.00 2.62 0.76
N ARG A 143 14.76 3.36 -0.31
CA ARG A 143 15.59 4.53 -0.66
C ARG A 143 15.50 5.59 0.44
N PRO A 144 16.63 6.24 0.80
CA PRO A 144 16.67 7.16 1.95
C PRO A 144 15.72 8.35 1.82
N GLU A 145 15.53 8.86 0.59
CA GLU A 145 14.72 10.03 0.28
C GLU A 145 13.23 9.74 0.17
N VAL A 146 12.82 8.45 0.19
CA VAL A 146 11.42 8.05 0.02
C VAL A 146 10.74 7.93 1.36
N GLY A 147 9.70 8.75 1.60
CA GLY A 147 8.89 8.71 2.81
C GLY A 147 7.78 7.65 2.75
N GLY A 148 7.14 7.50 1.60
CA GLY A 148 6.09 6.51 1.38
C GLY A 148 5.92 6.16 -0.09
N VAL A 149 5.34 5.00 -0.37
CA VAL A 149 5.07 4.49 -1.71
C VAL A 149 3.63 4.06 -1.83
N GLY A 150 2.88 4.69 -2.75
CA GLY A 150 1.52 4.28 -3.10
C GLY A 150 1.50 3.39 -4.33
N ALA A 151 0.67 2.36 -4.32
CA ALA A 151 0.44 1.55 -5.49
C ALA A 151 -0.47 2.26 -6.51
N LYS A 152 -0.29 1.98 -7.80
CA LYS A 152 -1.32 2.28 -8.80
C LYS A 152 -2.52 1.38 -8.55
N LEU A 153 -3.70 1.97 -8.39
CA LEU A 153 -4.95 1.25 -8.18
C LEU A 153 -5.84 1.33 -9.42
N ILE A 154 -6.51 0.23 -9.70
CA ILE A 154 -7.34 0.03 -10.88
C ILE A 154 -8.71 -0.46 -10.45
N TYR A 155 -9.77 0.11 -11.00
CA TYR A 155 -11.14 -0.36 -10.81
C TYR A 155 -11.40 -1.70 -11.52
N PRO A 156 -12.44 -2.46 -11.12
CA PRO A 156 -12.78 -3.73 -11.77
C PRO A 156 -13.10 -3.62 -13.27
N ASP A 157 -13.48 -2.45 -13.75
CA ASP A 157 -13.72 -2.16 -15.17
C ASP A 157 -12.44 -1.85 -15.97
N ASN A 158 -11.27 -2.02 -15.34
CA ASN A 158 -9.96 -1.74 -15.90
C ASN A 158 -9.68 -0.25 -16.19
N THR A 159 -10.28 0.65 -15.41
CA THR A 159 -9.92 2.06 -15.39
C THR A 159 -9.08 2.40 -14.16
N ILE A 160 -8.33 3.51 -14.21
CA ILE A 160 -7.47 3.95 -13.10
C ILE A 160 -8.31 4.54 -11.98
N GLN A 161 -8.16 4.02 -10.77
CA GLN A 161 -8.67 4.62 -9.53
C GLN A 161 -7.65 5.62 -8.95
N HIS A 162 -6.37 5.23 -8.93
CA HIS A 162 -5.28 6.01 -8.36
C HIS A 162 -3.98 5.80 -9.12
N ALA A 163 -3.34 6.91 -9.48
CA ALA A 163 -1.97 6.93 -10.01
C ALA A 163 -1.21 8.16 -9.46
N GLY A 164 -1.41 8.45 -8.16
CA GLY A 164 -0.88 9.60 -7.45
C GLY A 164 -1.91 10.71 -7.25
N CYS A 165 -1.67 11.57 -6.27
CA CYS A 165 -2.48 12.73 -5.94
C CYS A 165 -1.68 14.03 -6.18
N VAL A 166 -2.40 15.06 -6.61
CA VAL A 166 -1.88 16.42 -6.70
C VAL A 166 -2.64 17.33 -5.74
N ILE A 167 -1.92 17.98 -4.84
CA ILE A 167 -2.49 18.95 -3.90
C ILE A 167 -2.95 20.17 -4.69
N GLY A 168 -4.15 20.66 -4.38
CA GLY A 168 -4.80 21.79 -5.05
C GLY A 168 -5.63 21.41 -6.28
N MET A 169 -5.57 20.17 -6.77
CA MET A 169 -6.40 19.72 -7.88
C MET A 169 -7.80 19.38 -7.39
N GLY A 170 -8.83 19.99 -8.03
CA GLY A 170 -10.23 19.75 -7.67
C GLY A 170 -10.66 20.28 -6.31
N GLY A 171 -9.83 21.12 -5.67
CA GLY A 171 -10.05 21.66 -4.33
C GLY A 171 -8.84 21.42 -3.43
N ILE A 172 -8.92 20.48 -2.49
CA ILE A 172 -7.83 20.19 -1.54
C ILE A 172 -6.76 19.31 -2.19
N ALA A 173 -7.16 18.19 -2.77
CA ALA A 173 -6.30 17.27 -3.52
C ALA A 173 -7.15 16.39 -4.44
N GLY A 174 -6.59 16.00 -5.59
CA GLY A 174 -7.28 15.14 -6.54
C GLY A 174 -6.38 14.01 -7.05
N HIS A 175 -6.99 12.89 -7.39
CA HIS A 175 -6.30 11.76 -8.00
C HIS A 175 -6.05 12.05 -9.48
N MET A 176 -4.86 11.73 -9.95
CA MET A 176 -4.50 11.84 -11.36
C MET A 176 -5.06 10.67 -12.15
N PHE A 177 -5.45 10.97 -13.38
CA PHE A 177 -5.84 9.97 -14.40
C PHE A 177 -7.03 9.08 -14.02
N VAL A 178 -7.89 9.49 -13.08
CA VAL A 178 -9.11 8.75 -12.72
C VAL A 178 -9.94 8.48 -13.97
N ASP A 179 -10.53 7.28 -14.05
CA ASP A 179 -11.35 6.77 -15.16
C ASP A 179 -10.60 6.61 -16.52
N MET A 180 -9.29 6.91 -16.56
CA MET A 180 -8.50 6.60 -17.76
C MET A 180 -8.26 5.08 -17.85
N PRO A 181 -8.34 4.46 -19.05
CA PRO A 181 -8.01 3.04 -19.21
C PRO A 181 -6.63 2.71 -18.65
N ALA A 182 -6.52 1.63 -17.89
CA ALA A 182 -5.33 1.27 -17.11
C ALA A 182 -4.11 0.92 -17.99
N ASP A 183 -4.32 0.55 -19.25
CA ASP A 183 -3.29 0.27 -20.26
C ASP A 183 -2.67 1.55 -20.88
N ARG A 184 -3.28 2.71 -20.64
CA ARG A 184 -2.75 3.98 -21.12
C ARG A 184 -1.62 4.49 -20.24
N THR A 185 -0.60 5.02 -20.88
CA THR A 185 0.60 5.53 -20.19
C THR A 185 0.43 6.94 -19.59
N GLY A 186 -0.59 7.67 -20.07
CA GLY A 186 -0.80 9.07 -19.70
C GLY A 186 0.29 10.00 -20.29
N TYR A 187 0.19 11.29 -19.95
CA TYR A 187 1.15 12.29 -20.39
C TYR A 187 2.55 11.97 -19.88
N LEU A 188 3.52 11.81 -20.78
CA LEU A 188 4.92 11.47 -20.46
C LEU A 188 5.05 10.23 -19.55
N HIS A 189 4.26 9.20 -19.79
CA HIS A 189 4.24 7.97 -18.98
C HIS A 189 3.90 8.15 -17.50
N LYS A 190 3.29 9.27 -17.13
CA LYS A 190 2.97 9.56 -15.73
C LYS A 190 1.96 8.61 -15.07
N ALA A 191 1.19 7.86 -15.84
CA ALA A 191 0.28 6.85 -15.32
C ALA A 191 0.87 5.43 -15.29
N SER A 192 2.10 5.23 -15.79
CA SER A 192 2.68 3.89 -15.96
C SER A 192 4.07 3.70 -15.35
N LEU A 193 4.79 4.78 -15.10
CA LEU A 193 6.14 4.73 -14.53
C LEU A 193 6.17 5.31 -13.11
N LEU A 194 7.18 4.91 -12.35
CA LEU A 194 7.47 5.43 -11.03
C LEU A 194 7.69 6.95 -11.09
N GLN A 195 7.07 7.67 -10.17
CA GLN A 195 7.15 9.13 -10.07
C GLN A 195 7.10 9.63 -8.65
N ASP A 196 7.66 10.82 -8.45
CA ASP A 196 7.47 11.60 -7.23
C ASP A 196 6.12 12.30 -7.31
N MET A 197 5.29 12.12 -6.31
CA MET A 197 3.95 12.66 -6.21
C MET A 197 3.79 13.50 -4.95
N SER A 198 2.88 14.48 -4.99
CA SER A 198 2.58 15.33 -3.82
C SER A 198 1.95 14.54 -2.67
N ALA A 199 1.16 13.51 -3.01
CA ALA A 199 0.53 12.60 -2.08
C ALA A 199 0.12 11.30 -2.78
N VAL A 200 -0.15 10.27 -1.98
CA VAL A 200 -0.69 8.98 -2.43
C VAL A 200 -1.84 8.55 -1.51
N THR A 201 -2.73 7.70 -2.01
CA THR A 201 -3.84 7.18 -1.19
C THR A 201 -3.35 6.13 -0.19
N ALA A 202 -3.93 6.12 0.99
CA ALA A 202 -3.67 5.11 1.99
C ALA A 202 -4.43 3.78 1.74
N ALA A 203 -5.20 3.67 0.67
CA ALA A 203 -5.83 2.40 0.29
C ALA A 203 -4.80 1.29 0.00
N CYS A 204 -3.60 1.67 -0.47
CA CYS A 204 -2.41 0.81 -0.53
C CYS A 204 -1.15 1.69 -0.43
N LEU A 205 -0.66 1.87 0.80
CA LEU A 205 0.47 2.76 1.13
C LEU A 205 1.50 2.01 1.96
N LEU A 206 2.72 1.93 1.45
CA LEU A 206 3.87 1.40 2.18
C LEU A 206 4.75 2.54 2.69
N MET A 207 5.12 2.48 3.98
CA MET A 207 6.02 3.46 4.63
C MET A 207 7.03 2.74 5.52
N LYS A 208 8.19 3.38 5.74
CA LYS A 208 9.05 2.99 6.87
C LYS A 208 8.34 3.32 8.18
N LYS A 209 8.34 2.39 9.13
CA LYS A 209 7.72 2.60 10.45
C LYS A 209 8.33 3.81 11.16
N GLU A 210 9.65 3.96 11.10
CA GLU A 210 10.37 5.10 11.66
C GLU A 210 9.88 6.44 11.08
N VAL A 211 9.66 6.52 9.76
CA VAL A 211 9.17 7.75 9.10
C VAL A 211 7.73 8.05 9.53
N PHE A 212 6.88 7.01 9.63
CA PHE A 212 5.51 7.15 10.12
C PHE A 212 5.47 7.70 11.55
N GLU A 213 6.32 7.18 12.44
CA GLU A 213 6.43 7.61 13.83
C GLU A 213 6.99 9.05 13.94
N GLN A 214 8.01 9.39 13.14
CA GLN A 214 8.56 10.75 13.08
C GLN A 214 7.54 11.78 12.59
N ALA A 215 6.65 11.40 11.66
CA ALA A 215 5.56 12.24 11.18
C ALA A 215 4.41 12.40 12.18
N GLY A 216 4.40 11.63 13.29
CA GLY A 216 3.35 11.62 14.29
C GLY A 216 2.12 10.79 13.92
N GLY A 217 2.25 9.92 12.90
CA GLY A 217 1.15 9.11 12.37
C GLY A 217 0.17 9.89 11.48
N PHE A 218 -1.01 9.32 11.27
CA PHE A 218 -2.10 10.00 10.58
C PHE A 218 -2.82 10.99 11.51
N THR A 219 -3.27 12.11 10.95
CA THR A 219 -4.01 13.15 11.69
C THR A 219 -5.42 12.66 12.04
N GLU A 220 -5.70 12.45 13.33
CA GLU A 220 -6.98 11.89 13.81
C GLU A 220 -8.12 12.91 13.85
N GLU A 221 -7.78 14.20 13.85
CA GLU A 221 -8.76 15.31 13.86
C GLU A 221 -9.54 15.43 12.54
N LEU A 222 -8.99 14.89 11.46
CA LEU A 222 -9.66 14.80 10.16
C LEU A 222 -10.50 13.52 10.15
N ALA A 223 -11.73 13.61 10.63
CA ALA A 223 -12.69 12.52 10.51
C ALA A 223 -13.12 12.40 9.03
N VAL A 224 -12.81 11.25 8.42
CA VAL A 224 -13.19 10.90 7.04
C VAL A 224 -14.21 9.78 7.11
#